data_4558595c116be1f8daec93f6bcd5089c
#
_entry.id   4558595c116be1f8daec93f6bcd5089c
#
_cell.length_a   1.000
_cell.length_b   1.000
_cell.length_c   1.000
_cell.angle_alpha   90.00
_cell.angle_beta   90.00
_cell.angle_gamma   90.00
#
_symmetry.space_group_name_H-M   'P 1'
#
loop_
_entity.id
_entity.type
_entity.pdbx_description
1 polymer ?
#
loop_
_entity_poly.entity_id
_entity_poly.type
_entity_poly.pdbx_seq_one_letter_code
_entity_poly.pdbx_strand_id
1 'polypeptide(L)'
;MRHHTFRLRRSTAAALGLTGALLVTTPTVAAATPLAPFGSGSAAFGSTAPEIAEAPRLASVDNFRDIAGTGDGYAGFAGLHVNRGVFYRSNALTPNPEDLATLESLRLTAVYDLRSDGEIAAKADILPAGTAYRNIPVLDENPGTDYSFLDTPEKSLAYLQDAYRSMVNDATPRAGFGRLLTALADTPGPQLFHCTAGKDRTGWTTALLLGIAGVPRETVTADYLLSNEYSAASIAASLAYISAAKGPEAAAAVEPLITVDRSYLDAAFAEVDRNYGSLERYLTDGLGLSPNTVTKLRLKLLG
;
A
#
# COMPACT_ATOMS: atom_id res chain seq x y z
N MET A 1 27.48 -35.62 32.49
CA MET A 1 26.21 -34.96 32.13
C MET A 1 26.56 -33.60 31.53
N ARG A 2 26.50 -33.45 30.20
CA ARG A 2 26.73 -32.18 29.48
C ARG A 2 25.40 -31.67 29.00
N HIS A 3 24.93 -30.56 29.53
CA HIS A 3 23.75 -29.85 29.07
C HIS A 3 24.08 -29.10 27.77
N HIS A 4 23.52 -29.55 26.66
CA HIS A 4 23.47 -28.81 25.41
C HIS A 4 22.28 -27.82 25.48
N THR A 5 22.57 -26.55 25.69
CA THR A 5 21.62 -25.48 25.51
C THR A 5 21.48 -25.18 24.02
N PHE A 6 20.35 -25.57 23.46
CA PHE A 6 19.91 -25.20 22.12
C PHE A 6 19.55 -23.70 22.13
N ARG A 7 20.40 -22.85 21.57
CA ARG A 7 20.05 -21.46 21.29
C ARG A 7 19.18 -21.43 20.03
N LEU A 8 17.89 -21.15 20.21
CA LEU A 8 17.01 -20.76 19.10
C LEU A 8 17.59 -19.48 18.46
N ARG A 9 18.03 -19.59 17.22
CA ARG A 9 18.29 -18.43 16.39
C ARG A 9 16.94 -17.77 16.08
N ARG A 10 16.73 -16.56 16.57
CA ARG A 10 15.63 -15.70 16.16
C ARG A 10 15.87 -15.32 14.70
N SER A 11 15.05 -15.84 13.79
CA SER A 11 15.00 -15.39 12.40
C SER A 11 14.28 -14.04 12.39
N THR A 12 15.02 -12.96 12.27
CA THR A 12 14.48 -11.64 11.94
C THR A 12 14.18 -11.65 10.44
N ALA A 13 12.91 -11.74 10.09
CA ALA A 13 12.48 -11.52 8.71
C ALA A 13 12.61 -10.03 8.39
N ALA A 14 13.55 -9.70 7.52
CA ALA A 14 13.70 -8.35 6.98
C ALA A 14 12.89 -8.26 5.69
N ALA A 15 11.95 -7.35 5.62
CA ALA A 15 11.15 -7.08 4.43
C ALA A 15 11.76 -5.94 3.60
N LEU A 16 11.57 -6.02 2.31
CA LEU A 16 12.24 -5.33 1.22
C LEU A 16 12.20 -3.81 1.22
N GLY A 17 13.36 -3.22 1.32
CA GLY A 17 13.65 -1.88 0.81
C GLY A 17 14.60 -1.94 -0.39
N LEU A 18 14.11 -2.28 -1.58
CA LEU A 18 14.87 -2.07 -2.83
C LEU A 18 14.73 -0.62 -3.26
N THR A 19 15.46 0.28 -2.58
CA THR A 19 15.63 1.66 -3.02
C THR A 19 16.80 1.76 -3.99
N GLY A 20 16.55 1.42 -5.25
CA GLY A 20 17.40 1.88 -6.34
C GLY A 20 17.03 3.32 -6.68
N ALA A 21 17.78 4.30 -6.18
CA ALA A 21 17.66 5.68 -6.65
C ALA A 21 18.21 5.75 -8.06
N LEU A 22 17.35 5.64 -9.07
CA LEU A 22 17.67 6.00 -10.45
C LEU A 22 17.17 7.40 -10.73
N LEU A 23 18.10 8.33 -10.87
CA LEU A 23 17.86 9.60 -11.55
C LEU A 23 17.76 9.31 -13.07
N VAL A 24 16.55 9.09 -13.56
CA VAL A 24 16.27 9.07 -14.99
C VAL A 24 15.70 10.42 -15.38
N THR A 25 16.50 11.22 -16.09
CA THR A 25 16.00 12.39 -16.78
C THR A 25 15.22 11.95 -18.02
N THR A 26 13.90 12.10 -18.00
CA THR A 26 13.04 11.81 -19.16
C THR A 26 13.03 13.00 -20.14
N PRO A 27 13.10 12.76 -21.46
CA PRO A 27 12.84 13.80 -22.45
C PRO A 27 11.33 14.06 -22.53
N THR A 28 10.97 15.34 -22.49
CA THR A 28 9.59 15.84 -22.61
C THR A 28 9.08 15.63 -24.04
N VAL A 29 8.07 14.79 -24.21
CA VAL A 29 7.29 14.70 -25.46
C VAL A 29 5.98 15.45 -25.24
N ALA A 30 5.79 16.54 -25.94
CA ALA A 30 4.54 17.30 -25.96
C ALA A 30 3.45 16.52 -26.70
N ALA A 31 2.35 16.19 -26.03
CA ALA A 31 1.16 15.60 -26.65
C ALA A 31 0.09 16.67 -26.84
N ALA A 32 -0.47 16.70 -28.06
CA ALA A 32 -1.50 17.63 -28.50
C ALA A 32 -2.87 17.28 -27.91
N THR A 33 -3.59 18.30 -27.45
CA THR A 33 -4.96 18.25 -26.92
C THR A 33 -6.00 18.06 -28.03
N PRO A 34 -7.01 17.18 -27.91
CA PRO A 34 -8.22 17.22 -28.72
C PRO A 34 -9.33 18.05 -28.05
N LEU A 35 -9.98 18.88 -28.83
CA LEU A 35 -11.15 19.69 -28.47
C LEU A 35 -12.39 18.81 -28.22
N ALA A 36 -13.13 19.12 -27.15
CA ALA A 36 -14.39 18.50 -26.81
C ALA A 36 -15.59 19.12 -27.53
N PRO A 37 -16.66 18.37 -27.86
CA PRO A 37 -17.91 18.92 -28.42
C PRO A 37 -18.87 19.41 -27.33
N PHE A 38 -19.53 20.54 -27.61
CA PHE A 38 -20.60 21.10 -26.81
C PHE A 38 -21.87 20.23 -26.83
N GLY A 39 -22.40 19.86 -25.70
CA GLY A 39 -23.67 19.17 -25.53
C GLY A 39 -24.59 19.94 -24.57
N SER A 40 -25.82 20.18 -25.01
CA SER A 40 -26.88 21.01 -24.45
C SER A 40 -27.49 20.42 -23.17
N GLY A 41 -27.72 21.29 -22.17
CA GLY A 41 -28.22 20.93 -20.86
C GLY A 41 -29.72 20.69 -20.78
N SER A 42 -30.10 19.91 -19.75
CA SER A 42 -31.43 19.96 -19.12
C SER A 42 -31.21 19.95 -17.61
N ALA A 43 -31.66 21.01 -16.95
CA ALA A 43 -31.53 21.17 -15.50
C ALA A 43 -32.60 20.34 -14.81
N ALA A 44 -32.17 19.31 -14.06
CA ALA A 44 -32.97 18.65 -13.03
C ALA A 44 -32.41 19.08 -11.66
N PHE A 45 -33.21 19.80 -10.86
CA PHE A 45 -32.90 20.12 -9.47
C PHE A 45 -33.04 18.84 -8.62
N GLY A 46 -32.00 18.08 -8.51
CA GLY A 46 -31.82 17.03 -7.51
C GLY A 46 -30.68 17.46 -6.58
N SER A 47 -30.90 17.46 -5.27
CA SER A 47 -29.85 17.62 -4.26
C SER A 47 -28.93 16.41 -4.33
N THR A 48 -27.94 16.45 -5.23
CA THR A 48 -26.89 15.44 -5.28
C THR A 48 -25.77 15.88 -4.34
N ALA A 49 -25.40 15.03 -3.39
CA ALA A 49 -24.13 15.15 -2.72
C ALA A 49 -23.02 15.35 -3.78
N PRO A 50 -22.00 16.17 -3.52
CA PRO A 50 -20.94 16.39 -4.50
C PRO A 50 -20.35 15.03 -4.90
N GLU A 51 -20.40 14.71 -6.19
CA GLU A 51 -19.77 13.51 -6.73
C GLU A 51 -18.26 13.62 -6.49
N ILE A 52 -17.71 12.71 -5.68
CA ILE A 52 -16.27 12.62 -5.44
C ILE A 52 -15.64 12.06 -6.71
N ALA A 53 -14.85 12.89 -7.38
CA ALA A 53 -14.14 12.50 -8.59
C ALA A 53 -13.23 11.27 -8.31
N GLU A 54 -13.03 10.43 -9.30
CA GLU A 54 -12.04 9.35 -9.19
C GLU A 54 -10.65 9.94 -8.93
N ALA A 55 -9.86 9.22 -8.10
CA ALA A 55 -8.48 9.60 -7.87
C ALA A 55 -7.70 9.56 -9.19
N PRO A 56 -7.05 10.67 -9.59
CA PRO A 56 -6.33 10.72 -10.86
C PRO A 56 -5.11 9.80 -10.83
N ARG A 57 -4.65 9.36 -12.01
CA ARG A 57 -3.33 8.75 -12.15
C ARG A 57 -2.28 9.85 -12.00
N LEU A 58 -1.29 9.65 -11.11
CA LEU A 58 -0.16 10.55 -10.94
C LEU A 58 1.04 10.02 -11.73
N ALA A 59 1.76 10.91 -12.39
CA ALA A 59 2.88 10.56 -13.27
C ALA A 59 4.16 10.24 -12.50
N SER A 60 4.33 10.83 -11.31
CA SER A 60 5.54 10.73 -10.47
C SER A 60 5.30 10.08 -9.11
N VAL A 61 4.08 9.66 -8.82
CA VAL A 61 3.72 8.95 -7.59
C VAL A 61 3.06 7.61 -7.95
N ASP A 62 3.87 6.58 -7.95
CA ASP A 62 3.41 5.23 -8.27
C ASP A 62 2.38 4.71 -7.26
N ASN A 63 1.55 3.81 -7.74
CA ASN A 63 0.60 3.08 -6.91
C ASN A 63 -0.42 3.99 -6.17
N PHE A 64 -0.48 5.28 -6.58
CA PHE A 64 -1.47 6.21 -6.02
C PHE A 64 -2.87 5.87 -6.51
N ARG A 65 -3.79 5.67 -5.57
CA ARG A 65 -5.22 5.48 -5.81
C ARG A 65 -6.05 5.63 -4.54
N ASP A 66 -7.35 5.80 -4.71
CA ASP A 66 -8.35 5.60 -3.66
C ASP A 66 -8.51 4.09 -3.39
N ILE A 67 -8.57 3.68 -2.13
CA ILE A 67 -8.76 2.27 -1.77
C ILE A 67 -10.18 1.77 -2.04
N ALA A 68 -11.13 2.66 -2.22
CA ALA A 68 -12.50 2.31 -2.58
C ALA A 68 -12.64 1.76 -4.02
N GLY A 69 -11.60 1.92 -4.84
CA GLY A 69 -11.63 1.56 -6.26
C GLY A 69 -12.26 2.66 -7.12
N THR A 70 -12.87 2.26 -8.23
CA THR A 70 -13.50 3.14 -9.23
C THR A 70 -15.03 3.07 -9.17
N GLY A 71 -15.71 3.92 -9.92
CA GLY A 71 -17.18 3.96 -9.99
C GLY A 71 -17.82 4.24 -8.62
N ASP A 72 -18.79 3.43 -8.24
CA ASP A 72 -19.48 3.55 -6.95
C ASP A 72 -18.66 3.07 -5.74
N GLY A 73 -17.46 2.56 -5.96
CA GLY A 73 -16.64 1.90 -4.94
C GLY A 73 -16.93 0.40 -4.82
N TYR A 74 -16.05 -0.34 -4.14
CA TYR A 74 -16.24 -1.79 -3.95
C TYR A 74 -17.46 -2.08 -3.06
N ALA A 75 -18.24 -3.08 -3.43
CA ALA A 75 -19.37 -3.55 -2.63
C ALA A 75 -18.87 -4.22 -1.34
N GLY A 76 -19.43 -3.80 -0.21
CA GLY A 76 -19.13 -4.29 1.13
C GLY A 76 -20.35 -4.85 1.84
N PHE A 77 -20.39 -4.73 3.17
CA PHE A 77 -21.50 -5.23 3.99
C PHE A 77 -22.85 -4.67 3.56
N ALA A 78 -23.87 -5.52 3.58
CA ALA A 78 -25.28 -5.18 3.32
C ALA A 78 -25.51 -4.50 1.94
N GLY A 79 -24.61 -4.70 0.99
CA GLY A 79 -24.70 -4.06 -0.33
C GLY A 79 -24.30 -2.58 -0.34
N LEU A 80 -23.76 -2.06 0.76
CA LEU A 80 -23.18 -0.72 0.81
C LEU A 80 -21.86 -0.71 0.04
N HIS A 81 -21.50 0.43 -0.53
CA HIS A 81 -20.26 0.59 -1.26
C HIS A 81 -19.24 1.32 -0.42
N VAL A 82 -17.96 1.00 -0.61
CA VAL A 82 -16.87 1.68 0.09
C VAL A 82 -16.81 3.14 -0.35
N ASN A 83 -16.85 4.06 0.61
CA ASN A 83 -16.82 5.49 0.36
C ASN A 83 -15.51 5.94 -0.26
N ARG A 84 -15.59 6.63 -1.37
CA ARG A 84 -14.44 7.29 -2.02
C ARG A 84 -14.04 8.56 -1.28
N GLY A 85 -12.79 8.97 -1.47
CA GLY A 85 -12.27 10.21 -0.88
C GLY A 85 -11.92 10.11 0.61
N VAL A 86 -11.97 8.91 1.19
CA VAL A 86 -11.69 8.69 2.62
C VAL A 86 -10.24 8.27 2.82
N PHE A 87 -9.81 7.24 2.11
CA PHE A 87 -8.47 6.71 2.24
C PHE A 87 -7.79 6.55 0.87
N TYR A 88 -6.60 7.10 0.77
CA TYR A 88 -5.72 6.97 -0.39
C TYR A 88 -4.47 6.17 -0.03
N ARG A 89 -3.87 5.56 -1.03
CA ARG A 89 -2.60 4.85 -0.90
C ARG A 89 -1.62 5.26 -2.00
N SER A 90 -0.31 5.11 -1.74
CA SER A 90 0.73 5.37 -2.73
C SER A 90 2.07 4.70 -2.38
N ASN A 91 3.08 4.89 -3.22
CA ASN A 91 4.49 4.78 -2.85
C ASN A 91 4.95 6.01 -2.04
N ALA A 92 6.24 6.07 -1.66
CA ALA A 92 6.86 7.24 -1.02
C ALA A 92 6.64 8.50 -1.86
N LEU A 93 6.17 9.56 -1.21
CA LEU A 93 5.69 10.78 -1.87
C LEU A 93 6.85 11.64 -2.38
N THR A 94 7.15 11.54 -3.66
CA THR A 94 8.10 12.44 -4.33
C THR A 94 7.45 13.04 -5.60
N PRO A 95 6.32 13.73 -5.44
CA PRO A 95 5.56 14.25 -6.56
C PRO A 95 6.35 15.33 -7.30
N ASN A 96 6.18 15.39 -8.63
CA ASN A 96 6.50 16.55 -9.41
C ASN A 96 5.52 17.70 -9.07
N PRO A 97 5.74 18.94 -9.53
CA PRO A 97 4.87 20.09 -9.19
C PRO A 97 3.40 19.90 -9.60
N GLU A 98 3.10 19.21 -10.69
CA GLU A 98 1.73 18.95 -11.18
C GLU A 98 1.01 17.95 -10.28
N ASP A 99 1.68 16.83 -9.96
CA ASP A 99 1.15 15.82 -9.05
C ASP A 99 1.02 16.36 -7.63
N LEU A 100 1.94 17.23 -7.18
CA LEU A 100 1.83 17.89 -5.88
C LEU A 100 0.58 18.77 -5.81
N ALA A 101 0.32 19.58 -6.83
CA ALA A 101 -0.90 20.40 -6.90
C ALA A 101 -2.17 19.53 -6.90
N THR A 102 -2.12 18.37 -7.57
CA THR A 102 -3.21 17.39 -7.55
C THR A 102 -3.42 16.83 -6.15
N LEU A 103 -2.36 16.41 -5.46
CA LEU A 103 -2.43 15.94 -4.07
C LEU A 103 -2.95 17.01 -3.11
N GLU A 104 -2.58 18.27 -3.29
CA GLU A 104 -3.10 19.40 -2.51
C GLU A 104 -4.61 19.60 -2.71
N SER A 105 -5.12 19.37 -3.92
CA SER A 105 -6.54 19.46 -4.23
C SER A 105 -7.40 18.45 -3.47
N LEU A 106 -6.82 17.31 -3.08
CA LEU A 106 -7.50 16.27 -2.27
C LEU A 106 -7.72 16.68 -0.82
N ARG A 107 -7.08 17.77 -0.36
CA ARG A 107 -7.19 18.29 1.01
C ARG A 107 -6.93 17.21 2.07
N LEU A 108 -5.87 16.43 1.87
CA LEU A 108 -5.48 15.40 2.81
C LEU A 108 -5.26 15.99 4.20
N THR A 109 -5.91 15.42 5.21
CA THR A 109 -5.75 15.81 6.61
C THR A 109 -4.50 15.21 7.24
N ALA A 110 -4.12 14.00 6.79
CA ALA A 110 -2.92 13.32 7.27
C ALA A 110 -2.30 12.42 6.20
N VAL A 111 -0.97 12.31 6.25
CA VAL A 111 -0.17 11.29 5.57
C VAL A 111 0.48 10.41 6.63
N TYR A 112 0.30 9.09 6.49
CA TYR A 112 0.90 8.08 7.35
C TYR A 112 2.00 7.34 6.59
N ASP A 113 3.23 7.51 7.05
CA ASP A 113 4.41 6.84 6.51
C ASP A 113 4.72 5.58 7.32
N LEU A 114 4.69 4.42 6.66
CA LEU A 114 4.90 3.11 7.27
C LEU A 114 6.37 2.66 7.24
N ARG A 115 7.27 3.53 6.76
CA ARG A 115 8.69 3.24 6.57
C ARG A 115 9.48 3.36 7.86
N SER A 116 10.62 2.66 7.90
CA SER A 116 11.65 2.86 8.90
C SER A 116 12.37 4.20 8.75
N ASP A 117 13.04 4.67 9.79
CA ASP A 117 13.84 5.89 9.75
C ASP A 117 14.93 5.84 8.67
N GLY A 118 15.51 4.66 8.43
CA GLY A 118 16.52 4.45 7.39
C GLY A 118 15.96 4.64 5.96
N GLU A 119 14.75 4.15 5.69
CA GLU A 119 14.08 4.35 4.40
C GLU A 119 13.70 5.82 4.19
N ILE A 120 13.24 6.51 5.24
CA ILE A 120 12.90 7.94 5.20
C ILE A 120 14.15 8.78 4.94
N ALA A 121 15.27 8.48 5.62
CA ALA A 121 16.53 9.18 5.42
C ALA A 121 17.05 9.00 3.97
N ALA A 122 16.84 7.84 3.36
CA ALA A 122 17.23 7.58 1.97
C ALA A 122 16.34 8.31 0.95
N LYS A 123 15.05 8.50 1.25
CA LYS A 123 14.09 9.15 0.35
C LYS A 123 13.00 9.85 1.18
N ALA A 124 13.23 11.12 1.52
CA ALA A 124 12.25 11.92 2.25
C ALA A 124 11.02 12.24 1.38
N ASP A 125 9.85 12.36 2.02
CA ASP A 125 8.62 12.76 1.34
C ASP A 125 8.58 14.28 1.07
N ILE A 126 7.89 14.63 -0.01
CA ILE A 126 7.41 15.98 -0.32
C ILE A 126 5.90 15.98 -0.05
N LEU A 127 5.48 16.67 1.00
CA LEU A 127 4.11 16.62 1.48
C LEU A 127 3.25 17.76 0.90
N PRO A 128 1.95 17.52 0.60
CA PRO A 128 1.01 18.57 0.30
C PRO A 128 0.90 19.58 1.45
N ALA A 129 0.74 20.86 1.10
CA ALA A 129 0.65 21.91 2.11
C ALA A 129 -0.53 21.70 3.09
N GLY A 130 -0.29 21.94 4.37
CA GLY A 130 -1.33 21.81 5.41
C GLY A 130 -1.64 20.39 5.85
N THR A 131 -0.96 19.37 5.31
CA THR A 131 -1.16 17.97 5.66
C THR A 131 -0.32 17.60 6.89
N ALA A 132 -0.93 16.94 7.88
CA ALA A 132 -0.20 16.43 9.03
C ALA A 132 0.59 15.15 8.63
N TYR A 133 1.90 15.14 8.91
CA TYR A 133 2.73 13.95 8.71
C TYR A 133 2.83 13.12 9.99
N ARG A 134 2.69 11.80 9.85
CA ARG A 134 2.84 10.84 10.95
C ARG A 134 3.61 9.61 10.48
N ASN A 135 4.78 9.40 11.06
CA ASN A 135 5.51 8.16 10.85
C ASN A 135 5.03 7.08 11.84
N ILE A 136 4.62 5.94 11.29
CA ILE A 136 4.23 4.74 12.05
C ILE A 136 4.95 3.55 11.43
N PRO A 137 6.22 3.32 11.79
CA PRO A 137 6.97 2.21 11.22
C PRO A 137 6.31 0.87 11.57
N VAL A 138 6.11 0.06 10.55
CA VAL A 138 5.51 -1.27 10.65
C VAL A 138 6.59 -2.35 10.69
N LEU A 139 7.65 -2.14 9.92
CA LEU A 139 8.79 -3.04 9.84
C LEU A 139 10.06 -2.26 10.13
N ASP A 140 11.01 -2.92 10.77
CA ASP A 140 12.35 -2.37 11.00
C ASP A 140 13.24 -2.83 9.82
N GLU A 141 13.05 -2.17 8.67
CA GLU A 141 13.82 -2.46 7.47
C GLU A 141 15.12 -1.66 7.46
N ASN A 142 16.21 -2.36 7.12
CA ASN A 142 17.49 -1.73 6.90
C ASN A 142 17.77 -1.62 5.39
N PRO A 143 17.88 -0.39 4.83
CA PRO A 143 18.18 -0.20 3.41
C PRO A 143 19.50 -0.83 2.93
N GLY A 144 20.39 -1.19 3.85
CA GLY A 144 21.65 -1.88 3.56
C GLY A 144 21.60 -3.40 3.65
N THR A 145 20.42 -4.02 3.76
CA THR A 145 20.32 -5.48 3.82
C THR A 145 20.81 -6.12 2.53
N ASP A 146 21.69 -7.12 2.68
CA ASP A 146 22.19 -7.92 1.54
C ASP A 146 21.13 -8.95 1.12
N TYR A 147 20.62 -8.81 -0.09
CA TYR A 147 19.66 -9.73 -0.71
C TYR A 147 20.29 -10.61 -1.79
N SER A 148 21.61 -10.72 -1.84
CA SER A 148 22.33 -11.50 -2.87
C SER A 148 21.99 -13.00 -2.86
N PHE A 149 21.41 -13.49 -1.74
CA PHE A 149 20.91 -14.88 -1.63
C PHE A 149 19.59 -15.12 -2.40
N LEU A 150 18.90 -14.07 -2.81
CA LEU A 150 17.67 -14.12 -3.63
C LEU A 150 18.07 -14.12 -5.12
N ASP A 151 18.73 -15.20 -5.53
CA ASP A 151 19.36 -15.35 -6.85
C ASP A 151 18.47 -16.07 -7.88
N THR A 152 17.26 -16.50 -7.47
CA THR A 152 16.23 -17.07 -8.37
C THR A 152 14.84 -16.49 -8.07
N PRO A 153 13.92 -16.50 -9.07
CA PRO A 153 12.54 -16.07 -8.88
C PRO A 153 11.82 -16.79 -7.73
N GLU A 154 12.05 -18.12 -7.61
CA GLU A 154 11.40 -18.95 -6.57
C GLU A 154 11.84 -18.55 -5.17
N LYS A 155 13.14 -18.24 -4.97
CA LYS A 155 13.65 -17.78 -3.67
C LYS A 155 13.07 -16.40 -3.32
N SER A 156 12.97 -15.50 -4.28
CA SER A 156 12.39 -14.18 -4.10
C SER A 156 10.89 -14.25 -3.77
N LEU A 157 10.16 -15.12 -4.47
CA LEU A 157 8.74 -15.36 -4.19
C LEU A 157 8.54 -15.95 -2.80
N ALA A 158 9.30 -16.99 -2.43
CA ALA A 158 9.23 -17.61 -1.10
C ALA A 158 9.58 -16.60 0.02
N TYR A 159 10.60 -15.77 -0.21
CA TYR A 159 10.99 -14.71 0.72
C TYR A 159 9.83 -13.73 0.98
N LEU A 160 9.13 -13.28 -0.07
CA LEU A 160 7.99 -12.39 0.10
C LEU A 160 6.81 -13.07 0.78
N GLN A 161 6.52 -14.32 0.45
CA GLN A 161 5.50 -15.08 1.18
C GLN A 161 5.81 -15.15 2.68
N ASP A 162 7.08 -15.37 3.06
CA ASP A 162 7.51 -15.39 4.47
C ASP A 162 7.42 -13.99 5.10
N ALA A 163 7.76 -12.92 4.37
CA ALA A 163 7.59 -11.55 4.84
C ALA A 163 6.12 -11.23 5.14
N TYR A 164 5.19 -11.68 4.30
CA TYR A 164 3.75 -11.50 4.55
C TYR A 164 3.26 -12.32 5.75
N ARG A 165 3.75 -13.55 5.94
CA ARG A 165 3.49 -14.31 7.17
C ARG A 165 4.00 -13.58 8.41
N SER A 166 5.19 -13.00 8.34
CA SER A 166 5.79 -12.21 9.42
C SER A 166 4.97 -10.96 9.76
N MET A 167 4.36 -10.30 8.77
CA MET A 167 3.46 -9.16 9.04
C MET A 167 2.27 -9.53 9.92
N VAL A 168 1.82 -10.79 9.87
CA VAL A 168 0.72 -11.30 10.70
C VAL A 168 1.21 -11.88 12.02
N ASN A 169 2.37 -12.55 12.04
CA ASN A 169 2.83 -13.34 13.18
C ASN A 169 3.71 -12.56 14.16
N ASP A 170 4.50 -11.58 13.68
CA ASP A 170 5.48 -10.91 14.51
C ASP A 170 4.85 -9.74 15.29
N ALA A 171 5.33 -9.53 16.52
CA ALA A 171 4.76 -8.53 17.43
C ALA A 171 4.94 -7.09 16.91
N THR A 172 6.10 -6.77 16.32
CA THR A 172 6.42 -5.42 15.83
C THR A 172 5.50 -4.98 14.69
N PRO A 173 5.32 -5.75 13.59
CA PRO A 173 4.37 -5.40 12.54
C PRO A 173 2.94 -5.30 13.07
N ARG A 174 2.47 -6.26 13.88
CA ARG A 174 1.12 -6.20 14.44
C ARG A 174 0.88 -4.93 15.25
N ALA A 175 1.81 -4.56 16.12
CA ALA A 175 1.71 -3.32 16.88
C ALA A 175 1.72 -2.07 15.97
N GLY A 176 2.50 -2.08 14.88
CA GLY A 176 2.53 -1.03 13.87
C GLY A 176 1.18 -0.87 13.17
N PHE A 177 0.62 -1.96 12.64
CA PHE A 177 -0.70 -1.95 11.99
C PHE A 177 -1.82 -1.58 12.97
N GLY A 178 -1.77 -2.03 14.22
CA GLY A 178 -2.73 -1.65 15.26
C GLY A 178 -2.72 -0.14 15.52
N ARG A 179 -1.53 0.46 15.67
CA ARG A 179 -1.38 1.92 15.81
C ARG A 179 -1.90 2.67 14.58
N LEU A 180 -1.55 2.20 13.38
CA LEU A 180 -2.00 2.81 12.13
C LEU A 180 -3.53 2.81 12.01
N LEU A 181 -4.16 1.65 12.15
CA LEU A 181 -5.63 1.53 12.04
C LEU A 181 -6.36 2.35 13.10
N THR A 182 -5.80 2.45 14.32
CA THR A 182 -6.34 3.32 15.36
C THR A 182 -6.23 4.80 14.95
N ALA A 183 -5.09 5.21 14.43
CA ALA A 183 -4.88 6.59 13.97
C ALA A 183 -5.78 6.94 12.78
N LEU A 184 -5.96 6.01 11.81
CA LEU A 184 -6.89 6.16 10.70
C LEU A 184 -8.35 6.28 11.17
N ALA A 185 -8.73 5.54 12.21
CA ALA A 185 -10.07 5.62 12.81
C ALA A 185 -10.34 6.98 13.44
N ASP A 186 -9.36 7.55 14.13
CA ASP A 186 -9.52 8.74 14.96
C ASP A 186 -9.29 10.07 14.22
N THR A 187 -8.58 10.06 13.09
CA THR A 187 -8.33 11.28 12.30
C THR A 187 -9.47 11.53 11.32
N PRO A 188 -10.12 12.71 11.34
CA PRO A 188 -11.20 13.04 10.41
C PRO A 188 -10.66 13.40 9.02
N GLY A 189 -11.53 13.35 8.00
CA GLY A 189 -11.26 13.80 6.63
C GLY A 189 -10.42 12.81 5.81
N PRO A 190 -10.02 13.21 4.58
CA PRO A 190 -9.24 12.40 3.67
C PRO A 190 -7.84 12.11 4.21
N GLN A 191 -7.37 10.89 4.07
CA GLN A 191 -6.09 10.43 4.61
C GLN A 191 -5.34 9.59 3.57
N LEU A 192 -4.02 9.67 3.58
CA LEU A 192 -3.16 8.84 2.74
C LEU A 192 -2.22 8.03 3.61
N PHE A 193 -1.99 6.78 3.25
CA PHE A 193 -0.95 5.95 3.86
C PHE A 193 -0.07 5.31 2.79
N HIS A 194 1.21 5.21 3.07
CA HIS A 194 2.18 4.68 2.12
C HIS A 194 3.35 3.95 2.82
N CYS A 195 4.10 3.21 2.02
CA CYS A 195 5.45 2.73 2.37
C CYS A 195 6.41 3.10 1.23
N THR A 196 7.50 2.39 1.05
CA THR A 196 8.49 2.71 -0.01
C THR A 196 7.93 2.51 -1.41
N ALA A 197 7.45 1.31 -1.75
CA ALA A 197 6.86 0.99 -3.05
C ALA A 197 5.32 1.09 -3.08
N GLY A 198 4.68 1.27 -1.92
CA GLY A 198 3.23 1.32 -1.82
C GLY A 198 2.52 -0.01 -2.10
N LYS A 199 3.24 -1.15 -2.12
CA LYS A 199 2.69 -2.45 -2.51
C LYS A 199 2.45 -3.40 -1.32
N ASP A 200 3.42 -3.62 -0.42
CA ASP A 200 3.37 -4.67 0.61
C ASP A 200 2.70 -4.19 1.91
N ARG A 201 3.36 -3.39 2.74
CA ARG A 201 2.81 -2.81 4.00
C ARG A 201 1.52 -2.03 3.72
N THR A 202 1.53 -1.24 2.67
CA THR A 202 0.37 -0.48 2.16
C THR A 202 -0.71 -1.42 1.63
N GLY A 203 -0.35 -2.48 0.92
CA GLY A 203 -1.27 -3.49 0.41
C GLY A 203 -1.97 -4.26 1.52
N TRP A 204 -1.23 -4.68 2.55
CA TRP A 204 -1.82 -5.33 3.71
C TRP A 204 -2.76 -4.39 4.49
N THR A 205 -2.36 -3.12 4.68
CA THR A 205 -3.25 -2.11 5.28
C THR A 205 -4.55 -1.95 4.50
N THR A 206 -4.47 -1.88 3.16
CA THR A 206 -5.65 -1.80 2.29
C THR A 206 -6.52 -3.05 2.44
N ALA A 207 -5.92 -4.24 2.46
CA ALA A 207 -6.66 -5.50 2.63
C ALA A 207 -7.41 -5.55 3.96
N LEU A 208 -6.82 -5.05 5.05
CA LEU A 208 -7.47 -4.95 6.35
C LEU A 208 -8.65 -3.97 6.33
N LEU A 209 -8.48 -2.78 5.73
CA LEU A 209 -9.54 -1.76 5.63
C LEU A 209 -10.72 -2.26 4.78
N LEU A 210 -10.46 -2.84 3.61
CA LEU A 210 -11.48 -3.41 2.75
C LEU A 210 -12.18 -4.61 3.42
N GLY A 211 -11.45 -5.43 4.17
CA GLY A 211 -12.02 -6.50 4.98
C GLY A 211 -12.91 -5.98 6.11
N ILE A 212 -12.56 -4.87 6.77
CA ILE A 212 -13.41 -4.18 7.76
C ILE A 212 -14.71 -3.68 7.12
N ALA A 213 -14.67 -3.25 5.87
CA ALA A 213 -15.85 -2.89 5.09
C ALA A 213 -16.66 -4.09 4.58
N GLY A 214 -16.15 -5.33 4.74
CA GLY A 214 -16.81 -6.54 4.27
C GLY A 214 -16.69 -6.78 2.77
N VAL A 215 -15.70 -6.17 2.12
CA VAL A 215 -15.39 -6.44 0.71
C VAL A 215 -14.91 -7.89 0.57
N PRO A 216 -15.43 -8.65 -0.41
CA PRO A 216 -15.02 -10.03 -0.63
C PRO A 216 -13.52 -10.17 -0.86
N ARG A 217 -12.90 -11.21 -0.27
CA ARG A 217 -11.44 -11.47 -0.37
C ARG A 217 -10.93 -11.48 -1.82
N GLU A 218 -11.73 -11.99 -2.76
CA GLU A 218 -11.38 -11.99 -4.18
C GLU A 218 -11.25 -10.58 -4.76
N THR A 219 -12.17 -9.68 -4.40
CA THR A 219 -12.10 -8.25 -4.79
C THR A 219 -10.91 -7.56 -4.14
N VAL A 220 -10.65 -7.84 -2.84
CA VAL A 220 -9.46 -7.33 -2.13
C VAL A 220 -8.17 -7.77 -2.84
N THR A 221 -8.10 -9.03 -3.26
CA THR A 221 -6.95 -9.56 -4.00
C THR A 221 -6.82 -8.91 -5.38
N ALA A 222 -7.94 -8.68 -6.08
CA ALA A 222 -7.93 -7.98 -7.36
C ALA A 222 -7.41 -6.54 -7.21
N ASP A 223 -7.86 -5.76 -6.21
CA ASP A 223 -7.29 -4.44 -5.91
C ASP A 223 -5.79 -4.51 -5.62
N TYR A 224 -5.36 -5.48 -4.82
CA TYR A 224 -3.96 -5.65 -4.50
C TYR A 224 -3.09 -5.84 -5.74
N LEU A 225 -3.55 -6.69 -6.70
CA LEU A 225 -2.84 -6.97 -7.95
C LEU A 225 -2.78 -5.76 -8.89
N LEU A 226 -3.67 -4.77 -8.76
CA LEU A 226 -3.55 -3.50 -9.49
C LEU A 226 -2.23 -2.77 -9.19
N SER A 227 -1.53 -3.10 -8.09
CA SER A 227 -0.21 -2.52 -7.81
C SER A 227 0.79 -2.75 -8.94
N ASN A 228 0.71 -3.87 -9.67
CA ASN A 228 1.54 -4.13 -10.84
C ASN A 228 1.23 -3.18 -12.00
N GLU A 229 -0.05 -2.87 -12.19
CA GLU A 229 -0.51 -1.95 -13.23
C GLU A 229 -0.17 -0.49 -12.88
N TYR A 230 -0.43 -0.09 -11.62
CA TYR A 230 -0.16 1.28 -11.15
C TYR A 230 1.33 1.61 -11.06
N SER A 231 2.20 0.60 -11.01
CA SER A 231 3.67 0.75 -10.98
C SER A 231 4.36 0.21 -12.24
N ALA A 232 3.62 -0.09 -13.32
CA ALA A 232 4.14 -0.80 -14.49
C ALA A 232 5.37 -0.13 -15.11
N ALA A 233 5.37 1.20 -15.23
CA ALA A 233 6.49 1.95 -15.81
C ALA A 233 7.76 1.82 -14.95
N SER A 234 7.65 1.98 -13.64
CA SER A 234 8.79 1.86 -12.70
C SER A 234 9.30 0.42 -12.62
N ILE A 235 8.40 -0.57 -12.66
CA ILE A 235 8.77 -1.99 -12.71
C ILE A 235 9.57 -2.27 -13.98
N ALA A 236 9.06 -1.87 -15.15
CA ALA A 236 9.74 -2.08 -16.43
C ALA A 236 11.10 -1.39 -16.47
N ALA A 237 11.21 -0.15 -15.99
CA ALA A 237 12.48 0.57 -15.92
C ALA A 237 13.48 -0.11 -14.98
N SER A 238 13.04 -0.59 -13.83
CA SER A 238 13.88 -1.30 -12.87
C SER A 238 14.41 -2.63 -13.44
N LEU A 239 13.55 -3.42 -14.08
CA LEU A 239 13.95 -4.69 -14.72
C LEU A 239 14.93 -4.45 -15.88
N ALA A 240 14.68 -3.45 -16.72
CA ALA A 240 15.59 -3.08 -17.81
C ALA A 240 16.98 -2.67 -17.30
N TYR A 241 17.01 -1.84 -16.23
CA TYR A 241 18.27 -1.44 -15.61
C TYR A 241 19.04 -2.62 -15.02
N ILE A 242 18.36 -3.49 -14.25
CA ILE A 242 19.02 -4.67 -13.64
C ILE A 242 19.50 -5.63 -14.72
N SER A 243 18.68 -5.85 -15.76
CA SER A 243 19.06 -6.71 -16.89
C SER A 243 20.29 -6.18 -17.61
N ALA A 244 20.39 -4.88 -17.84
CA ALA A 244 21.54 -4.25 -18.46
C ALA A 244 22.80 -4.29 -17.58
N ALA A 245 22.64 -4.13 -16.26
CA ALA A 245 23.74 -4.06 -15.31
C ALA A 245 24.27 -5.44 -14.86
N LYS A 246 23.38 -6.44 -14.73
CA LYS A 246 23.66 -7.74 -14.08
C LYS A 246 23.19 -8.96 -14.89
N GLY A 247 22.56 -8.73 -16.04
CA GLY A 247 22.03 -9.78 -16.91
C GLY A 247 20.56 -10.11 -16.67
N PRO A 248 19.92 -10.81 -17.63
CA PRO A 248 18.48 -11.12 -17.59
C PRO A 248 18.10 -12.07 -16.45
N GLU A 249 18.98 -12.95 -16.03
CA GLU A 249 18.75 -13.88 -14.91
C GLU A 249 18.62 -13.12 -13.58
N ALA A 250 19.45 -12.10 -13.37
CA ALA A 250 19.34 -11.24 -12.18
C ALA A 250 18.05 -10.41 -12.21
N ALA A 251 17.62 -9.94 -13.37
CA ALA A 251 16.32 -9.25 -13.50
C ALA A 251 15.16 -10.20 -13.18
N ALA A 252 15.18 -11.43 -13.70
CA ALA A 252 14.16 -12.43 -13.39
C ALA A 252 14.12 -12.77 -11.88
N ALA A 253 15.27 -12.90 -11.23
CA ALA A 253 15.36 -13.17 -9.80
C ALA A 253 14.76 -12.04 -8.96
N VAL A 254 14.88 -10.78 -9.38
CA VAL A 254 14.38 -9.58 -8.67
C VAL A 254 12.92 -9.31 -9.00
N GLU A 255 12.40 -9.74 -10.12
CA GLU A 255 11.01 -9.43 -10.54
C GLU A 255 9.96 -9.70 -9.46
N PRO A 256 9.94 -10.86 -8.75
CA PRO A 256 8.99 -11.08 -7.66
C PRO A 256 9.11 -10.07 -6.52
N LEU A 257 10.31 -9.49 -6.30
CA LEU A 257 10.54 -8.52 -5.23
C LEU A 257 9.94 -7.14 -5.54
N ILE A 258 9.81 -6.78 -6.81
CA ILE A 258 9.32 -5.46 -7.24
C ILE A 258 7.88 -5.49 -7.78
N THR A 259 7.35 -6.67 -8.05
CA THR A 259 5.95 -6.93 -8.40
C THR A 259 5.15 -7.41 -7.19
N VAL A 260 3.86 -7.64 -7.37
CA VAL A 260 3.02 -8.36 -6.41
C VAL A 260 2.46 -9.62 -7.04
N ASP A 261 2.32 -10.66 -6.22
CA ASP A 261 1.69 -11.93 -6.58
C ASP A 261 0.58 -12.25 -5.58
N ARG A 262 -0.50 -12.89 -6.06
CA ARG A 262 -1.62 -13.32 -5.21
C ARG A 262 -1.15 -14.10 -3.99
N SER A 263 -0.16 -14.97 -4.15
CA SER A 263 0.33 -15.87 -3.11
C SER A 263 0.92 -15.12 -1.89
N TYR A 264 1.35 -13.87 -2.04
CA TYR A 264 1.83 -13.06 -0.91
C TYR A 264 0.68 -12.73 0.03
N LEU A 265 -0.41 -12.21 -0.53
CA LEU A 265 -1.60 -11.86 0.24
C LEU A 265 -2.29 -13.13 0.80
N ASP A 266 -2.35 -14.20 0.00
CA ASP A 266 -2.88 -15.50 0.45
C ASP A 266 -2.06 -16.07 1.63
N ALA A 267 -0.73 -15.90 1.64
CA ALA A 267 0.11 -16.31 2.75
C ALA A 267 -0.24 -15.56 4.05
N ALA A 268 -0.48 -14.24 3.98
CA ALA A 268 -0.91 -13.47 5.15
C ALA A 268 -2.29 -13.90 5.63
N PHE A 269 -3.27 -14.04 4.74
CA PHE A 269 -4.61 -14.48 5.13
C PHE A 269 -4.64 -15.89 5.69
N ALA A 270 -3.81 -16.81 5.17
CA ALA A 270 -3.68 -18.15 5.72
C ALA A 270 -3.17 -18.13 7.18
N GLU A 271 -2.25 -17.21 7.52
CA GLU A 271 -1.80 -17.01 8.90
C GLU A 271 -2.92 -16.43 9.78
N VAL A 272 -3.71 -15.49 9.27
CA VAL A 272 -4.89 -14.98 9.99
C VAL A 272 -5.88 -16.11 10.28
N ASP A 273 -6.22 -16.89 9.26
CA ASP A 273 -7.17 -18.00 9.39
C ASP A 273 -6.67 -19.07 10.38
N ARG A 274 -5.35 -19.39 10.32
CA ARG A 274 -4.72 -20.41 11.18
C ARG A 274 -4.61 -19.98 12.65
N ASN A 275 -4.20 -18.73 12.90
CA ASN A 275 -3.83 -18.29 14.25
C ASN A 275 -4.98 -17.60 14.98
N TYR A 276 -5.94 -17.03 14.25
CA TYR A 276 -7.05 -16.26 14.82
C TYR A 276 -8.43 -16.77 14.40
N GLY A 277 -8.51 -17.62 13.37
CA GLY A 277 -9.76 -18.20 12.88
C GLY A 277 -10.65 -17.25 12.09
N SER A 278 -10.47 -15.92 12.21
CA SER A 278 -11.18 -14.92 11.41
C SER A 278 -10.43 -13.59 11.38
N LEU A 279 -10.75 -12.76 10.38
CA LEU A 279 -10.23 -11.40 10.29
C LEU A 279 -10.64 -10.55 11.51
N GLU A 280 -11.88 -10.67 11.97
CA GLU A 280 -12.36 -9.92 13.15
C GLU A 280 -11.52 -10.20 14.38
N ARG A 281 -11.21 -11.48 14.66
CA ARG A 281 -10.34 -11.85 15.77
C ARG A 281 -8.91 -11.36 15.55
N TYR A 282 -8.42 -11.39 14.33
CA TYR A 282 -7.09 -10.82 14.06
C TYR A 282 -7.06 -9.32 14.35
N LEU A 283 -8.10 -8.57 13.96
CA LEU A 283 -8.18 -7.14 14.26
C LEU A 283 -8.19 -6.86 15.77
N THR A 284 -8.93 -7.65 16.57
CA THR A 284 -9.03 -7.43 18.01
C THR A 284 -7.88 -8.09 18.79
N ASP A 285 -7.66 -9.38 18.61
CA ASP A 285 -6.73 -10.17 19.41
C ASP A 285 -5.29 -10.06 18.87
N GLY A 286 -5.14 -9.98 17.54
CA GLY A 286 -3.86 -9.88 16.87
C GLY A 286 -3.30 -8.45 16.84
N LEU A 287 -4.10 -7.47 16.42
CA LEU A 287 -3.70 -6.07 16.29
C LEU A 287 -4.06 -5.21 17.51
N GLY A 288 -4.84 -5.74 18.46
CA GLY A 288 -5.24 -5.03 19.67
C GLY A 288 -6.24 -3.90 19.46
N LEU A 289 -7.01 -3.92 18.36
CA LEU A 289 -8.01 -2.90 18.11
C LEU A 289 -9.21 -3.06 19.04
N SER A 290 -9.69 -1.93 19.59
CA SER A 290 -10.96 -1.94 20.31
C SER A 290 -12.14 -2.16 19.33
N PRO A 291 -13.27 -2.75 19.78
CA PRO A 291 -14.48 -2.84 18.97
C PRO A 291 -14.97 -1.46 18.47
N ASN A 292 -14.76 -0.42 19.26
CA ASN A 292 -15.08 0.96 18.89
C ASN A 292 -14.20 1.44 17.72
N THR A 293 -12.91 1.12 17.71
CA THR A 293 -12.00 1.46 16.60
C THR A 293 -12.45 0.81 15.30
N VAL A 294 -12.78 -0.49 15.34
CA VAL A 294 -13.30 -1.23 14.17
C VAL A 294 -14.61 -0.62 13.68
N THR A 295 -15.51 -0.25 14.61
CA THR A 295 -16.77 0.40 14.25
C THR A 295 -16.55 1.76 13.60
N LYS A 296 -15.65 2.60 14.12
CA LYS A 296 -15.29 3.90 13.53
C LYS A 296 -14.76 3.75 12.10
N LEU A 297 -13.85 2.78 11.88
CA LEU A 297 -13.34 2.49 10.52
C LEU A 297 -14.45 2.05 9.58
N ARG A 298 -15.33 1.16 10.04
CA ARG A 298 -16.48 0.71 9.23
C ARG A 298 -17.41 1.85 8.87
N LEU A 299 -17.72 2.74 9.81
CA LEU A 299 -18.55 3.93 9.55
C LEU A 299 -17.88 4.89 8.56
N LYS A 300 -16.58 5.08 8.63
CA LYS A 300 -15.86 5.90 7.65
C LYS A 300 -15.90 5.30 6.25
N LEU A 301 -15.83 3.98 6.17
CA LEU A 301 -15.76 3.25 4.90
C LEU A 301 -17.15 3.06 4.25
N LEU A 302 -18.24 3.01 5.03
CA LEU A 302 -19.57 2.63 4.53
C LEU A 302 -20.69 3.59 4.97
N GLY A 303 -20.41 4.60 5.81
CA GLY A 303 -21.41 5.49 6.45
C GLY A 303 -21.77 6.74 5.68
#